data_411aa2f7b0dbed70372ebb96a6514342
#
_entry.id   411aa2f7b0dbed70372ebb96a6514342
#
_cell.length_a   1.000
_cell.length_b   1.000
_cell.length_c   1.000
_cell.angle_alpha   90.00
_cell.angle_beta   90.00
_cell.angle_gamma   90.00
#
_symmetry.space_group_name_H-M   'P 1'
#
loop_
_entity.id
_entity.type
_entity.pdbx_description
1 polymer ?
#
loop_
_entity_poly.entity_id
_entity_poly.type
_entity_poly.pdbx_seq_one_letter_code
_entity_poly.pdbx_strand_id
1 'polypeptide(L)'
;MKNNGKFYMADNIDGTVRKDSDGNITDTYSVNIKGDDINNTSFYMLNDIRNANVTFDNTTINAVNNQTHVYNFNTLTVNSDTNFVADVDLANAQMDRITATNYGTHQGNLNVVGMNLLSDSTKDVTEIYFAQPGLKNNVVNGMPKTGEYNLPSTAQTTFYTPIYKYNAIYDNRDDGGYFMFAKGDKILTPSGGGGITVTPTGNPSDAYNPAILSSSVASQAGANATMNQTFNYSFQNSDNFMSIPYLERVAIKTSNRYALSPTGDATDVGTFSQLFNAQNETSSTWVKPYASFENIPLKNGPKVSNITYGTLVGFDTPIKSIRHGWDRTWTGYIGYNGASQRYSGVDSTQNGGLVGGTLTLYKGNLFNATTVSTGAIVGDNRTMYGTDNYTMLMAGVGNKTGYNFEFKEGKIIIQPSMLLSYTFVNTFDYTNAAGVRIKNDPLHAIQIVPGVKFIVNTKNGWQPYIGVNMIWNLLDESKVSANDVRLPEMSIKPYVQYGVGVQKRFKDRYMAFGQAMIQNGGRNGISLTAGFRWAIGKDGKPLEKVQRVNNKVSSVTPRAEVKVANNSTVQPERKIIKQLTPEQRVRLGARLQDSTRTTSLGSLRQI
;
A
#
# COMPACT_ATOMS: atom_id res chain seq x y z
N MET A 1 -27.13 27.14 36.69
CA MET A 1 -25.67 26.79 36.57
C MET A 1 -25.02 27.90 35.79
N LYS A 2 -23.86 28.37 36.20
CA LYS A 2 -23.11 29.48 35.53
C LYS A 2 -21.80 28.99 34.99
N ASN A 3 -21.42 29.49 33.82
CA ASN A 3 -20.12 29.29 33.11
C ASN A 3 -19.33 28.04 33.47
N ASN A 4 -19.34 27.02 32.59
CA ASN A 4 -18.68 25.73 32.76
C ASN A 4 -19.16 24.94 34.02
N GLY A 5 -20.32 25.29 34.53
CA GLY A 5 -20.89 24.60 35.69
C GLY A 5 -21.35 23.18 35.33
N LYS A 6 -20.84 22.20 36.06
CA LYS A 6 -21.29 20.81 35.99
C LYS A 6 -22.03 20.47 37.25
N PHE A 7 -23.25 19.97 37.10
CA PHE A 7 -24.04 19.46 38.21
C PHE A 7 -24.25 17.95 38.04
N TYR A 8 -23.92 17.19 39.04
CA TYR A 8 -24.07 15.74 39.05
C TYR A 8 -25.21 15.37 39.99
N MET A 9 -26.22 14.69 39.52
CA MET A 9 -27.31 14.19 40.32
C MET A 9 -26.86 12.92 41.07
N ALA A 10 -26.69 13.00 42.36
CA ALA A 10 -26.14 11.90 43.17
C ALA A 10 -27.19 10.85 43.56
N ASP A 11 -28.47 11.19 43.55
CA ASP A 11 -29.59 10.33 43.95
C ASP A 11 -30.88 10.72 43.22
N ASN A 12 -31.93 9.91 43.36
CA ASN A 12 -33.24 10.18 42.76
C ASN A 12 -33.88 11.43 43.39
N ILE A 13 -34.61 12.17 42.56
CA ILE A 13 -35.44 13.27 42.99
C ILE A 13 -36.92 12.81 42.89
N ASP A 14 -37.65 12.82 44.00
CA ASP A 14 -39.10 12.59 44.03
C ASP A 14 -39.83 13.92 44.27
N GLY A 15 -40.60 14.35 43.28
CA GLY A 15 -41.35 15.59 43.30
C GLY A 15 -42.70 15.49 44.00
N THR A 16 -43.04 14.35 44.55
CA THR A 16 -44.29 14.18 45.28
C THR A 16 -44.30 14.96 46.60
N VAL A 17 -45.15 15.94 46.74
CA VAL A 17 -45.26 16.79 47.93
C VAL A 17 -46.40 16.38 48.82
N ARG A 18 -47.55 16.09 48.24
CA ARG A 18 -48.81 15.76 48.98
C ARG A 18 -49.55 14.60 48.31
N LYS A 19 -50.17 13.81 49.17
CA LYS A 19 -51.16 12.80 48.79
C LYS A 19 -52.47 13.04 49.51
N ASP A 20 -53.57 12.76 48.86
CA ASP A 20 -54.91 12.75 49.53
C ASP A 20 -55.09 11.53 50.42
N SER A 21 -56.24 11.43 51.09
CA SER A 21 -56.61 10.31 51.95
C SER A 21 -56.58 8.95 51.23
N ASP A 22 -56.75 8.97 49.91
CA ASP A 22 -56.81 7.79 49.04
C ASP A 22 -55.41 7.43 48.42
N GLY A 23 -54.37 8.23 48.74
CA GLY A 23 -53.00 8.02 48.29
C GLY A 23 -52.67 8.63 46.93
N ASN A 24 -53.58 9.39 46.33
CA ASN A 24 -53.31 10.06 45.05
C ASN A 24 -52.47 11.32 45.27
N ILE A 25 -51.63 11.60 44.30
CA ILE A 25 -50.76 12.78 44.30
C ILE A 25 -51.63 14.03 44.07
N THR A 26 -51.68 14.94 45.06
CA THR A 26 -52.41 16.18 44.99
C THR A 26 -51.59 17.41 44.71
N ASP A 27 -50.26 17.31 44.85
CA ASP A 27 -49.35 18.39 44.57
C ASP A 27 -47.96 17.82 44.08
N THR A 28 -47.30 18.53 43.20
CA THR A 28 -46.04 18.08 42.60
C THR A 28 -45.03 19.21 42.56
N TYR A 29 -43.80 18.96 42.96
CA TYR A 29 -42.72 19.93 42.81
C TYR A 29 -42.35 20.19 41.36
N SER A 30 -41.94 21.44 41.11
CA SER A 30 -41.32 21.85 39.88
C SER A 30 -39.81 21.81 40.01
N VAL A 31 -39.15 21.13 39.10
CA VAL A 31 -37.70 21.05 38.97
C VAL A 31 -37.26 21.81 37.72
N ASN A 32 -36.59 22.95 37.93
CA ASN A 32 -36.08 23.77 36.83
C ASN A 32 -34.59 23.51 36.64
N ILE A 33 -34.22 22.91 35.53
CA ILE A 33 -32.82 22.66 35.15
C ILE A 33 -32.43 23.73 34.14
N LYS A 34 -31.77 24.77 34.65
CA LYS A 34 -31.43 25.97 33.90
C LYS A 34 -29.94 26.24 33.87
N GLY A 35 -29.41 26.49 32.67
CA GLY A 35 -28.06 27.00 32.42
C GLY A 35 -28.05 28.44 31.93
N ASP A 36 -26.93 29.08 31.98
CA ASP A 36 -26.68 30.40 31.37
C ASP A 36 -26.05 30.27 29.97
N ASP A 37 -25.54 29.08 29.63
CA ASP A 37 -24.95 28.77 28.33
C ASP A 37 -25.16 27.28 28.02
N ILE A 38 -25.89 27.00 26.94
CA ILE A 38 -26.23 25.64 26.47
C ILE A 38 -24.99 24.76 26.17
N ASN A 39 -23.88 25.38 25.80
CA ASN A 39 -22.65 24.65 25.45
C ASN A 39 -21.72 24.48 26.64
N ASN A 40 -21.83 25.31 27.67
CA ASN A 40 -20.88 25.36 28.78
C ASN A 40 -21.51 24.96 30.14
N THR A 41 -22.81 24.72 30.19
CA THR A 41 -23.45 24.25 31.42
C THR A 41 -24.05 22.87 31.20
N SER A 42 -23.75 21.93 32.09
CA SER A 42 -24.15 20.53 31.96
C SER A 42 -24.79 20.02 33.25
N PHE A 43 -25.93 19.41 33.11
CA PHE A 43 -26.61 18.65 34.16
C PHE A 43 -26.47 17.15 33.84
N TYR A 44 -25.74 16.43 34.71
CA TYR A 44 -25.57 14.98 34.59
C TYR A 44 -26.75 14.28 35.26
N MET A 45 -27.71 13.82 34.45
CA MET A 45 -28.93 13.13 34.88
C MET A 45 -28.66 11.63 34.99
N LEU A 46 -28.04 11.23 36.10
CA LEU A 46 -27.56 9.86 36.34
C LEU A 46 -28.58 9.00 37.10
N ASN A 47 -29.65 9.61 37.63
CA ASN A 47 -30.69 8.98 38.43
C ASN A 47 -32.06 9.52 38.04
N ASP A 48 -33.12 8.96 38.60
CA ASP A 48 -34.48 9.33 38.27
C ASP A 48 -34.93 10.67 38.89
N ILE A 49 -35.71 11.43 38.11
CA ILE A 49 -36.54 12.51 38.60
C ILE A 49 -37.99 12.03 38.42
N ARG A 50 -38.65 11.67 39.55
CA ARG A 50 -39.98 11.06 39.54
C ARG A 50 -41.03 12.06 40.03
N ASN A 51 -42.24 11.93 39.50
CA ASN A 51 -43.40 12.69 39.96
C ASN A 51 -43.21 14.22 39.97
N ALA A 52 -42.28 14.75 39.18
CA ALA A 52 -41.96 16.18 39.16
C ALA A 52 -42.42 16.82 37.84
N ASN A 53 -42.74 18.11 37.90
CA ASN A 53 -42.89 18.96 36.73
C ASN A 53 -41.49 19.50 36.38
N VAL A 54 -40.94 19.06 35.25
CA VAL A 54 -39.56 19.37 34.87
C VAL A 54 -39.52 20.39 33.74
N THR A 55 -38.72 21.41 33.94
CA THR A 55 -38.44 22.41 32.88
C THR A 55 -36.95 22.40 32.54
N PHE A 56 -36.65 22.22 31.26
CA PHE A 56 -35.31 22.40 30.70
C PHE A 56 -35.14 23.78 30.09
N ASP A 57 -34.05 24.45 30.38
CA ASP A 57 -33.79 25.81 29.95
C ASP A 57 -32.28 26.06 29.73
N ASN A 58 -31.88 26.25 28.47
CA ASN A 58 -30.54 26.70 28.07
C ASN A 58 -29.36 25.93 28.70
N THR A 59 -29.42 24.59 28.70
CA THR A 59 -28.42 23.72 29.33
C THR A 59 -28.19 22.45 28.51
N THR A 60 -27.13 21.73 28.82
CA THR A 60 -26.89 20.36 28.30
C THR A 60 -27.35 19.35 29.36
N ILE A 61 -28.25 18.47 29.01
CA ILE A 61 -28.63 17.30 29.80
C ILE A 61 -27.77 16.13 29.34
N ASN A 62 -26.91 15.63 30.21
CA ASN A 62 -26.06 14.48 29.94
C ASN A 62 -26.57 13.27 30.72
N ALA A 63 -27.13 12.29 30.01
CA ALA A 63 -27.69 11.07 30.59
C ALA A 63 -26.73 9.87 30.54
N VAL A 64 -25.52 10.06 30.01
CA VAL A 64 -24.53 8.97 29.79
C VAL A 64 -24.05 8.39 31.12
N ASN A 65 -24.39 7.12 31.36
CA ASN A 65 -23.98 6.34 32.52
C ASN A 65 -23.66 4.87 32.18
N ASN A 66 -23.55 4.56 30.87
CA ASN A 66 -23.36 3.22 30.30
C ASN A 66 -24.54 2.26 30.48
N GLN A 67 -25.73 2.80 30.65
CA GLN A 67 -27.00 2.06 30.72
C GLN A 67 -28.10 2.89 30.10
N THR A 68 -28.99 2.25 29.34
CA THR A 68 -30.16 2.95 28.80
C THR A 68 -31.24 3.09 29.85
N HIS A 69 -31.84 4.26 29.96
CA HIS A 69 -32.85 4.58 30.93
C HIS A 69 -34.03 5.37 30.34
N VAL A 70 -35.24 5.21 30.93
CA VAL A 70 -36.43 5.99 30.57
C VAL A 70 -36.78 6.91 31.74
N TYR A 71 -36.51 8.19 31.55
CA TYR A 71 -36.83 9.24 32.56
C TYR A 71 -38.27 9.65 32.41
N ASN A 72 -39.11 9.40 33.45
CA ASN A 72 -40.54 9.66 33.44
C ASN A 72 -40.87 10.84 34.32
N PHE A 73 -41.40 11.90 33.72
CA PHE A 73 -41.85 13.10 34.44
C PHE A 73 -43.39 13.18 34.54
N ASN A 74 -43.88 13.97 35.50
CA ASN A 74 -45.31 14.31 35.53
C ASN A 74 -45.62 15.28 34.38
N THR A 75 -44.86 16.38 34.28
CA THR A 75 -44.98 17.34 33.17
C THR A 75 -43.57 17.68 32.66
N LEU A 76 -43.38 17.75 31.34
CA LEU A 76 -42.16 18.24 30.72
C LEU A 76 -42.41 19.52 29.95
N THR A 77 -41.54 20.51 30.17
CA THR A 77 -41.46 21.75 29.37
C THR A 77 -40.03 21.97 28.91
N VAL A 78 -39.83 22.26 27.63
CA VAL A 78 -38.54 22.75 27.08
C VAL A 78 -38.72 24.24 26.80
N ASN A 79 -38.21 25.07 27.73
CA ASN A 79 -38.45 26.52 27.72
C ASN A 79 -37.53 27.24 26.70
N SER A 80 -36.30 26.78 26.56
CA SER A 80 -35.36 27.21 25.52
C SER A 80 -34.57 26.01 25.01
N ASP A 81 -33.85 26.19 23.91
CA ASP A 81 -33.02 25.11 23.32
C ASP A 81 -32.15 24.46 24.39
N THR A 82 -32.21 23.14 24.44
CA THR A 82 -31.54 22.30 25.43
C THR A 82 -30.87 21.16 24.71
N ASN A 83 -29.58 20.95 24.98
CA ASN A 83 -28.83 19.82 24.44
C ASN A 83 -29.12 18.55 25.25
N PHE A 84 -29.14 17.41 24.57
CA PHE A 84 -29.30 16.09 25.18
C PHE A 84 -28.22 15.13 24.66
N VAL A 85 -27.58 14.42 25.60
CA VAL A 85 -26.60 13.37 25.30
C VAL A 85 -27.06 12.08 25.93
N ALA A 86 -27.15 10.99 25.16
CA ALA A 86 -27.82 9.75 25.52
C ALA A 86 -26.91 8.50 25.36
N ASP A 87 -27.13 7.49 26.19
CA ASP A 87 -26.69 6.12 25.94
C ASP A 87 -27.65 5.43 24.97
N VAL A 88 -27.11 4.60 24.07
CA VAL A 88 -27.84 3.87 23.05
C VAL A 88 -27.38 2.41 23.02
N ASP A 89 -28.28 1.48 23.22
CA ASP A 89 -28.07 0.03 23.09
C ASP A 89 -28.71 -0.46 21.79
N LEU A 90 -27.92 -0.61 20.77
CA LEU A 90 -28.39 -1.03 19.44
C LEU A 90 -28.80 -2.50 19.39
N ALA A 91 -28.23 -3.36 20.26
CA ALA A 91 -28.59 -4.78 20.31
C ALA A 91 -30.04 -4.97 20.79
N ASN A 92 -30.43 -4.20 21.79
CA ASN A 92 -31.77 -4.25 22.41
C ASN A 92 -32.73 -3.22 21.81
N ALA A 93 -32.30 -2.37 20.88
CA ALA A 93 -33.06 -1.28 20.30
C ALA A 93 -33.62 -0.31 21.39
N GLN A 94 -32.75 0.07 22.32
CA GLN A 94 -33.06 0.96 23.44
C GLN A 94 -32.11 2.16 23.47
N MET A 95 -32.58 3.27 24.02
CA MET A 95 -31.76 4.45 24.31
C MET A 95 -32.33 5.23 25.50
N ASP A 96 -31.49 6.07 26.07
CA ASP A 96 -31.96 7.05 27.01
C ASP A 96 -33.03 7.93 26.37
N ARG A 97 -34.15 8.05 27.04
CA ARG A 97 -35.27 8.87 26.55
C ARG A 97 -36.00 9.53 27.69
N ILE A 98 -36.66 10.61 27.34
CA ILE A 98 -37.49 11.39 28.26
C ILE A 98 -38.96 11.19 27.87
N THR A 99 -39.77 10.86 28.87
CA THR A 99 -41.23 10.73 28.74
C THR A 99 -41.91 11.56 29.79
N ALA A 100 -43.13 11.98 29.53
CA ALA A 100 -43.96 12.70 30.50
C ALA A 100 -45.42 12.33 30.36
N THR A 101 -46.17 12.41 31.47
CA THR A 101 -47.63 12.24 31.45
C THR A 101 -48.28 13.41 30.74
N ASN A 102 -47.74 14.62 30.95
CA ASN A 102 -48.22 15.85 30.34
C ASN A 102 -47.07 16.63 29.71
N TYR A 103 -47.38 17.40 28.68
CA TYR A 103 -46.41 18.30 28.02
C TYR A 103 -46.91 19.74 28.16
N GLY A 104 -46.01 20.61 28.67
CA GLY A 104 -46.23 22.05 28.64
C GLY A 104 -45.97 22.61 27.22
N THR A 105 -46.25 23.91 27.06
CA THR A 105 -45.93 24.58 25.79
C THR A 105 -44.41 24.70 25.64
N HIS A 106 -43.83 23.94 24.71
CA HIS A 106 -42.42 24.02 24.40
C HIS A 106 -42.13 25.29 23.58
N GLN A 107 -41.17 26.10 24.02
CA GLN A 107 -40.64 27.27 23.30
C GLN A 107 -39.28 27.00 22.65
N GLY A 108 -38.56 26.01 23.14
CA GLY A 108 -37.26 25.54 22.63
C GLY A 108 -37.29 24.12 22.11
N ASN A 109 -36.16 23.68 21.62
CA ASN A 109 -35.95 22.33 21.11
C ASN A 109 -35.04 21.50 22.05
N LEU A 110 -35.26 20.20 22.07
CA LEU A 110 -34.37 19.21 22.64
C LEU A 110 -33.41 18.75 21.54
N ASN A 111 -32.20 19.30 21.53
CA ASN A 111 -31.18 19.01 20.55
C ASN A 111 -30.38 17.78 20.98
N VAL A 112 -30.55 16.65 20.31
CA VAL A 112 -29.71 15.48 20.57
C VAL A 112 -28.33 15.71 19.91
N VAL A 113 -27.35 16.03 20.73
CA VAL A 113 -26.00 16.46 20.28
C VAL A 113 -24.92 15.40 20.46
N GLY A 114 -25.24 14.28 21.12
CA GLY A 114 -24.30 13.18 21.32
C GLY A 114 -24.99 11.87 21.68
N MET A 115 -24.42 10.77 21.27
CA MET A 115 -24.84 9.41 21.62
C MET A 115 -23.65 8.55 21.94
N ASN A 116 -23.72 7.80 23.04
CA ASN A 116 -22.76 6.79 23.43
C ASN A 116 -23.33 5.42 23.07
N LEU A 117 -22.75 4.76 22.07
CA LEU A 117 -23.20 3.44 21.62
C LEU A 117 -22.64 2.35 22.53
N LEU A 118 -23.50 1.64 23.25
CA LEU A 118 -23.15 0.61 24.25
C LEU A 118 -22.93 -0.77 23.60
N SER A 119 -23.57 -1.02 22.44
CA SER A 119 -23.60 -2.33 21.80
C SER A 119 -23.68 -2.22 20.29
N ASP A 120 -23.45 -3.33 19.60
CA ASP A 120 -23.63 -3.48 18.16
C ASP A 120 -24.97 -4.12 17.82
N SER A 121 -25.64 -3.63 16.79
CA SER A 121 -26.83 -4.28 16.26
C SER A 121 -26.51 -5.52 15.43
N THR A 122 -27.35 -6.55 15.57
CA THR A 122 -27.35 -7.70 14.64
C THR A 122 -28.08 -7.39 13.33
N LYS A 123 -28.90 -6.32 13.30
CA LYS A 123 -29.70 -5.90 12.14
C LYS A 123 -28.93 -4.88 11.29
N ASP A 124 -29.24 -4.83 10.02
CA ASP A 124 -28.72 -3.81 9.09
C ASP A 124 -29.26 -2.41 9.37
N VAL A 125 -30.51 -2.34 9.85
CA VAL A 125 -31.16 -1.12 10.30
C VAL A 125 -31.82 -1.39 11.64
N THR A 126 -31.55 -0.52 12.62
CA THR A 126 -32.16 -0.55 13.95
C THR A 126 -32.98 0.71 14.13
N GLU A 127 -34.25 0.55 14.51
CA GLU A 127 -35.16 1.62 14.84
C GLU A 127 -35.36 1.70 16.35
N ILE A 128 -35.23 2.89 16.92
CA ILE A 128 -35.35 3.13 18.36
C ILE A 128 -36.35 4.27 18.61
N TYR A 129 -37.41 3.98 19.35
CA TYR A 129 -38.38 4.98 19.79
C TYR A 129 -37.72 5.93 20.78
N PHE A 130 -37.80 7.23 20.52
CA PHE A 130 -37.18 8.26 21.36
C PHE A 130 -38.19 9.21 22.00
N ALA A 131 -39.09 9.81 21.22
CA ALA A 131 -39.94 10.88 21.66
C ALA A 131 -41.43 10.55 21.53
N GLN A 132 -42.19 10.83 22.58
CA GLN A 132 -43.64 10.78 22.56
C GLN A 132 -44.25 11.89 21.68
N PRO A 133 -45.53 11.76 21.24
CA PRO A 133 -46.17 12.75 20.37
C PRO A 133 -46.10 14.20 20.87
N GLY A 134 -46.14 14.41 22.19
CA GLY A 134 -46.06 15.74 22.79
C GLY A 134 -44.68 16.41 22.70
N LEU A 135 -43.62 15.65 22.48
CA LEU A 135 -42.23 16.14 22.37
C LEU A 135 -41.67 16.03 20.95
N LYS A 136 -42.16 15.12 20.13
CA LYS A 136 -41.55 14.72 18.86
C LYS A 136 -41.22 15.86 17.90
N ASN A 137 -42.05 16.92 17.89
CA ASN A 137 -41.85 18.07 17.00
C ASN A 137 -40.78 19.05 17.51
N ASN A 138 -40.38 18.92 18.77
CA ASN A 138 -39.33 19.73 19.40
C ASN A 138 -38.02 18.98 19.56
N VAL A 139 -37.85 17.83 18.91
CA VAL A 139 -36.59 17.09 18.88
C VAL A 139 -35.82 17.43 17.61
N VAL A 140 -34.57 17.78 17.78
CA VAL A 140 -33.64 18.06 16.68
C VAL A 140 -32.45 17.11 16.77
N ASN A 141 -32.08 16.50 15.66
CA ASN A 141 -30.80 15.83 15.55
C ASN A 141 -29.70 16.89 15.37
N GLY A 142 -29.17 17.38 16.48
CA GLY A 142 -28.17 18.44 16.55
C GLY A 142 -26.75 17.93 16.51
N MET A 143 -26.52 16.62 16.24
CA MET A 143 -25.19 16.05 16.23
C MET A 143 -24.34 16.57 15.06
N PRO A 144 -23.08 16.94 15.30
CA PRO A 144 -22.23 17.52 14.27
C PRO A 144 -21.93 16.50 13.18
N LYS A 145 -22.16 16.88 11.94
CA LYS A 145 -21.63 16.20 10.76
C LYS A 145 -20.17 16.59 10.65
N THR A 146 -19.26 15.73 11.11
CA THR A 146 -17.80 15.97 11.02
C THR A 146 -17.41 17.45 10.86
N GLY A 147 -17.53 18.24 11.95
CA GLY A 147 -17.04 19.63 12.02
C GLY A 147 -18.04 20.75 11.75
N GLU A 148 -19.32 20.46 11.47
CA GLU A 148 -20.34 21.49 11.30
C GLU A 148 -21.40 21.41 12.42
N TYR A 149 -21.68 22.56 13.04
CA TYR A 149 -22.76 22.73 14.03
C TYR A 149 -24.03 23.20 13.33
N ASN A 150 -25.20 22.80 13.85
CA ASN A 150 -26.54 23.16 13.36
C ASN A 150 -27.00 22.41 12.11
N LEU A 151 -27.25 21.12 12.27
CA LEU A 151 -27.85 20.29 11.21
C LEU A 151 -29.39 20.29 11.37
N PRO A 152 -30.14 20.24 10.25
CA PRO A 152 -31.58 20.01 10.29
C PRO A 152 -31.90 18.67 10.95
N SER A 153 -33.07 18.51 11.54
CA SER A 153 -33.54 17.31 12.24
C SER A 153 -33.47 16.01 11.42
N THR A 154 -33.40 16.12 10.09
CA THR A 154 -33.29 15.01 9.14
C THR A 154 -31.86 14.74 8.71
N ALA A 155 -30.85 15.49 9.22
CA ALA A 155 -29.46 15.29 8.82
C ALA A 155 -28.92 13.94 9.32
N GLN A 156 -28.25 13.24 8.42
CA GLN A 156 -27.60 11.97 8.74
C GLN A 156 -26.29 12.21 9.49
N THR A 157 -26.12 11.53 10.62
CA THR A 157 -24.91 11.60 11.45
C THR A 157 -24.25 10.23 11.53
N THR A 158 -22.90 10.21 11.58
CA THR A 158 -22.11 8.98 11.62
C THR A 158 -21.60 8.70 13.02
N PHE A 159 -21.79 7.47 13.49
CA PHE A 159 -21.29 6.94 14.75
C PHE A 159 -20.40 5.73 14.54
N TYR A 160 -19.55 5.47 15.51
CA TYR A 160 -18.69 4.30 15.51
C TYR A 160 -18.82 3.54 16.82
N THR A 161 -19.05 2.23 16.72
CA THR A 161 -18.68 1.28 17.77
C THR A 161 -17.25 0.80 17.51
N PRO A 162 -16.64 0.03 18.41
CA PRO A 162 -15.33 -0.57 18.14
C PRO A 162 -15.26 -1.38 16.84
N ILE A 163 -16.37 -1.99 16.37
CA ILE A 163 -16.40 -2.86 15.18
C ILE A 163 -17.10 -2.20 13.99
N TYR A 164 -18.23 -1.55 14.20
CA TYR A 164 -19.08 -1.09 13.11
C TYR A 164 -19.15 0.43 13.00
N LYS A 165 -19.56 0.87 11.83
CA LYS A 165 -19.98 2.24 11.52
C LYS A 165 -21.50 2.26 11.37
N TYR A 166 -22.14 3.27 11.95
CA TYR A 166 -23.56 3.50 11.85
C TYR A 166 -23.84 4.92 11.39
N ASN A 167 -24.84 5.07 10.53
CA ASN A 167 -25.42 6.36 10.21
C ASN A 167 -26.79 6.46 10.86
N ALA A 168 -27.10 7.59 11.49
CA ALA A 168 -28.35 7.81 12.17
C ALA A 168 -29.08 9.05 11.64
N ILE A 169 -30.39 8.97 11.59
CA ILE A 169 -31.28 10.12 11.38
C ILE A 169 -32.43 10.07 12.39
N TYR A 170 -33.03 11.23 12.64
CA TYR A 170 -34.27 11.35 13.37
C TYR A 170 -35.47 11.35 12.40
N ASP A 171 -36.44 10.47 12.66
CA ASP A 171 -37.67 10.34 11.88
C ASP A 171 -38.87 10.71 12.75
N ASN A 172 -39.58 11.76 12.37
CA ASN A 172 -40.75 12.26 13.08
C ASN A 172 -42.01 11.71 12.44
N ARG A 173 -42.68 10.77 13.13
CA ARG A 173 -43.90 10.07 12.68
C ARG A 173 -45.13 10.51 13.50
N ASP A 174 -46.32 10.11 13.05
CA ASP A 174 -47.57 10.49 13.74
C ASP A 174 -47.64 9.94 15.17
N ASP A 175 -47.12 8.74 15.38
CA ASP A 175 -47.13 8.03 16.66
C ASP A 175 -45.95 8.36 17.58
N GLY A 176 -44.97 9.13 17.11
CA GLY A 176 -43.78 9.51 17.88
C GLY A 176 -42.56 9.85 17.06
N GLY A 177 -41.44 10.09 17.74
CA GLY A 177 -40.15 10.34 17.14
C GLY A 177 -39.22 9.14 17.30
N TYR A 178 -38.50 8.79 16.24
CA TYR A 178 -37.63 7.63 16.20
C TYR A 178 -36.22 8.01 15.74
N PHE A 179 -35.21 7.41 16.32
CA PHE A 179 -33.88 7.38 15.73
C PHE A 179 -33.68 6.09 14.92
N MET A 180 -33.24 6.25 13.69
CA MET A 180 -32.93 5.15 12.78
C MET A 180 -31.44 5.03 12.61
N PHE A 181 -30.89 3.88 12.93
CA PHE A 181 -29.45 3.56 12.79
C PHE A 181 -29.25 2.54 11.68
N ALA A 182 -28.52 2.90 10.63
CA ALA A 182 -28.16 1.99 9.57
C ALA A 182 -26.66 1.66 9.60
N LYS A 183 -26.34 0.39 9.50
CA LYS A 183 -24.98 -0.11 9.46
C LYS A 183 -24.32 0.26 8.13
N GLY A 184 -23.14 0.85 8.18
CA GLY A 184 -22.35 1.24 6.99
C GLY A 184 -22.66 2.63 6.44
N ASP A 185 -22.26 2.88 5.20
CA ASP A 185 -22.52 4.13 4.47
C ASP A 185 -23.88 4.10 3.74
N LYS A 186 -24.89 3.57 4.39
CA LYS A 186 -26.25 3.59 3.83
C LYS A 186 -26.83 4.98 3.98
N ILE A 187 -27.34 5.53 2.89
CA ILE A 187 -28.08 6.79 2.92
C ILE A 187 -29.48 6.51 3.43
N LEU A 188 -29.84 7.16 4.52
CA LEU A 188 -31.15 7.12 5.11
C LEU A 188 -31.95 8.34 4.63
N THR A 189 -33.03 8.12 3.94
CA THR A 189 -33.93 9.20 3.48
C THR A 189 -35.33 8.99 4.06
N PRO A 190 -35.85 9.92 4.86
CA PRO A 190 -37.23 9.86 5.32
C PRO A 190 -38.16 9.83 4.10
N SER A 191 -39.09 8.88 4.08
CA SER A 191 -40.19 8.85 3.11
C SER A 191 -41.42 9.39 3.80
N GLY A 192 -42.03 10.43 3.25
CA GLY A 192 -43.24 11.02 3.81
C GLY A 192 -44.29 9.95 4.10
N GLY A 193 -44.76 9.87 5.38
CA GLY A 193 -45.72 8.86 5.83
C GLY A 193 -45.14 7.77 6.76
N GLY A 194 -43.95 7.99 7.33
CA GLY A 194 -43.40 7.12 8.39
C GLY A 194 -42.56 5.94 7.91
N GLY A 195 -41.89 6.06 6.80
CA GLY A 195 -40.91 5.08 6.33
C GLY A 195 -39.57 5.71 6.03
N ILE A 196 -38.52 4.90 5.98
CA ILE A 196 -37.19 5.32 5.56
C ILE A 196 -36.73 4.51 4.37
N THR A 197 -36.27 5.19 3.33
CA THR A 197 -35.59 4.55 2.21
C THR A 197 -34.10 4.40 2.58
N VAL A 198 -33.58 3.18 2.46
CA VAL A 198 -32.19 2.83 2.72
C VAL A 198 -31.49 2.56 1.40
N THR A 199 -30.55 3.40 1.02
CA THR A 199 -29.77 3.23 -0.20
C THR A 199 -28.35 2.79 0.15
N PRO A 200 -27.90 1.57 -0.23
CA PRO A 200 -26.54 1.12 0.00
C PRO A 200 -25.54 1.93 -0.84
N THR A 201 -24.42 2.34 -0.29
CA THR A 201 -23.34 3.04 -1.02
C THR A 201 -22.33 2.12 -1.68
N GLY A 202 -22.42 0.81 -1.47
CA GLY A 202 -21.83 -0.22 -2.33
C GLY A 202 -20.45 -0.74 -1.95
N ASN A 203 -19.72 -0.17 -0.99
CA ASN A 203 -18.43 -0.73 -0.56
C ASN A 203 -18.58 -1.52 0.76
N PRO A 204 -18.31 -2.85 0.78
CA PRO A 204 -18.47 -3.66 1.99
C PRO A 204 -17.70 -3.16 3.21
N SER A 205 -16.53 -2.53 3.02
CA SER A 205 -15.74 -2.00 4.15
C SER A 205 -16.38 -0.81 4.85
N ASP A 206 -17.30 -0.12 4.18
CA ASP A 206 -17.94 1.08 4.73
C ASP A 206 -18.91 0.77 5.89
N ALA A 207 -19.27 -0.51 6.06
CA ALA A 207 -20.05 -0.98 7.21
C ALA A 207 -19.23 -1.05 8.51
N TYR A 208 -17.93 -0.92 8.45
CA TYR A 208 -17.04 -1.18 9.57
C TYR A 208 -16.33 0.08 10.04
N ASN A 209 -15.91 0.06 11.30
CA ASN A 209 -15.02 1.08 11.83
C ASN A 209 -13.66 1.00 11.11
N PRO A 210 -13.14 2.10 10.55
CA PRO A 210 -11.86 2.08 9.87
C PRO A 210 -10.69 1.53 10.71
N ALA A 211 -10.76 1.67 12.03
CA ALA A 211 -9.72 1.20 12.94
C ALA A 211 -9.47 -0.32 12.86
N ILE A 212 -10.52 -1.13 12.65
CA ILE A 212 -10.36 -2.59 12.56
C ILE A 212 -9.89 -3.09 11.20
N LEU A 213 -9.92 -2.23 10.17
CA LEU A 213 -9.47 -2.56 8.82
C LEU A 213 -7.95 -2.47 8.67
N SER A 214 -7.26 -1.94 9.67
CA SER A 214 -5.83 -1.58 9.62
C SER A 214 -4.93 -2.76 9.28
N SER A 215 -5.20 -3.95 9.80
CA SER A 215 -4.43 -5.15 9.51
C SER A 215 -4.53 -5.58 8.04
N SER A 216 -5.74 -5.56 7.46
CA SER A 216 -5.97 -5.86 6.04
C SER A 216 -5.27 -4.84 5.14
N VAL A 217 -5.37 -3.55 5.47
CA VAL A 217 -4.70 -2.47 4.73
C VAL A 217 -3.19 -2.60 4.83
N ALA A 218 -2.66 -2.84 6.03
CA ALA A 218 -1.23 -2.98 6.28
C ALA A 218 -0.60 -4.15 5.51
N SER A 219 -1.26 -5.30 5.47
CA SER A 219 -0.78 -6.47 4.73
C SER A 219 -0.80 -6.26 3.22
N GLN A 220 -1.87 -5.67 2.68
CA GLN A 220 -2.05 -5.46 1.23
C GLN A 220 -1.22 -4.29 0.68
N ALA A 221 -1.45 -3.09 1.21
CA ALA A 221 -0.83 -1.88 0.70
C ALA A 221 0.62 -1.70 1.20
N GLY A 222 0.98 -2.33 2.31
CA GLY A 222 2.31 -2.28 2.92
C GLY A 222 3.16 -3.50 2.57
N ALA A 223 3.02 -4.60 3.32
CA ALA A 223 3.95 -5.74 3.28
C ALA A 223 4.00 -6.44 1.91
N ASN A 224 2.84 -6.77 1.32
CA ASN A 224 2.77 -7.37 -0.01
C ASN A 224 3.37 -6.45 -1.10
N ALA A 225 3.04 -5.16 -1.04
CA ALA A 225 3.60 -4.17 -1.96
C ALA A 225 5.12 -4.05 -1.84
N THR A 226 5.65 -4.02 -0.62
CA THR A 226 7.09 -3.97 -0.34
C THR A 226 7.82 -5.19 -0.89
N MET A 227 7.28 -6.40 -0.72
CA MET A 227 7.89 -7.63 -1.23
C MET A 227 7.94 -7.63 -2.76
N ASN A 228 6.84 -7.25 -3.42
CA ASN A 228 6.79 -7.17 -4.89
C ASN A 228 7.72 -6.07 -5.44
N GLN A 229 7.86 -4.94 -4.77
CA GLN A 229 8.86 -3.92 -5.14
C GLN A 229 10.29 -4.46 -4.98
N THR A 230 10.56 -5.19 -3.91
CA THR A 230 11.86 -5.83 -3.68
C THR A 230 12.23 -6.78 -4.82
N PHE A 231 11.29 -7.61 -5.29
CA PHE A 231 11.52 -8.49 -6.44
C PHE A 231 11.85 -7.68 -7.70
N ASN A 232 11.07 -6.65 -8.02
CA ASN A 232 11.34 -5.81 -9.17
C ASN A 232 12.74 -5.16 -9.13
N TYR A 233 13.16 -4.68 -7.96
CA TYR A 233 14.47 -4.04 -7.81
C TYR A 233 15.63 -5.06 -7.78
N SER A 234 15.41 -6.27 -7.26
CA SER A 234 16.42 -7.34 -7.31
C SER A 234 16.70 -7.75 -8.76
N PHE A 235 15.66 -7.86 -9.61
CA PHE A 235 15.80 -8.22 -11.02
C PHE A 235 16.39 -7.11 -11.90
N GLN A 236 16.44 -5.88 -11.44
CA GLN A 236 16.98 -4.77 -12.22
C GLN A 236 18.45 -4.95 -12.58
N ASN A 237 19.23 -5.69 -11.78
CA ASN A 237 20.63 -6.01 -12.13
C ASN A 237 20.71 -6.90 -13.38
N SER A 238 19.80 -7.88 -13.48
CA SER A 238 19.70 -8.75 -14.67
C SER A 238 19.25 -7.97 -15.89
N ASP A 239 18.26 -7.09 -15.74
CA ASP A 239 17.81 -6.20 -16.80
C ASP A 239 18.91 -5.27 -17.29
N ASN A 240 19.69 -4.71 -16.37
CA ASN A 240 20.80 -3.81 -16.69
C ASN A 240 21.93 -4.53 -17.45
N PHE A 241 22.23 -5.77 -17.08
CA PHE A 241 23.19 -6.59 -17.81
C PHE A 241 22.70 -6.93 -19.21
N MET A 242 21.43 -7.31 -19.34
CA MET A 242 20.82 -7.64 -20.61
C MET A 242 20.62 -6.43 -21.54
N SER A 243 20.72 -5.21 -21.02
CA SER A 243 20.72 -3.98 -21.85
C SER A 243 21.97 -3.84 -22.71
N ILE A 244 23.03 -4.66 -22.49
CA ILE A 244 24.22 -4.71 -23.32
C ILE A 244 23.95 -5.55 -24.58
N PRO A 245 24.30 -5.07 -25.80
CA PRO A 245 24.11 -5.83 -27.01
C PRO A 245 24.81 -7.21 -26.98
N TYR A 246 24.19 -8.21 -27.59
CA TYR A 246 24.70 -9.59 -27.59
C TYR A 246 26.13 -9.72 -28.12
N LEU A 247 26.45 -9.07 -29.24
CA LEU A 247 27.78 -9.10 -29.81
C LEU A 247 28.83 -8.52 -28.87
N GLU A 248 28.52 -7.48 -28.15
CA GLU A 248 29.39 -6.94 -27.10
C GLU A 248 29.58 -7.94 -25.96
N ARG A 249 28.49 -8.58 -25.49
CA ARG A 249 28.55 -9.62 -24.47
C ARG A 249 29.41 -10.83 -24.90
N VAL A 250 29.30 -11.23 -26.16
CA VAL A 250 30.13 -12.33 -26.74
C VAL A 250 31.56 -11.90 -26.94
N ALA A 251 31.83 -10.73 -27.51
CA ALA A 251 33.18 -10.20 -27.74
C ALA A 251 33.95 -10.12 -26.42
N ILE A 252 33.31 -9.77 -25.36
CA ILE A 252 33.86 -9.71 -24.01
C ILE A 252 34.25 -11.09 -23.48
N LYS A 253 33.41 -12.11 -23.69
CA LYS A 253 33.75 -13.51 -23.34
C LYS A 253 34.95 -14.03 -24.10
N THR A 254 35.04 -13.68 -25.37
CA THR A 254 36.15 -14.12 -26.22
C THR A 254 37.44 -13.35 -25.96
N SER A 255 37.36 -12.05 -25.62
CA SER A 255 38.55 -11.25 -25.28
C SER A 255 39.25 -11.75 -24.00
N ASN A 256 38.51 -12.24 -23.03
CA ASN A 256 39.08 -12.85 -21.81
C ASN A 256 39.85 -14.15 -22.05
N ARG A 257 39.55 -14.88 -23.14
CA ARG A 257 40.32 -16.05 -23.54
C ARG A 257 41.60 -15.69 -24.34
N TYR A 258 41.67 -14.50 -24.90
CA TYR A 258 42.72 -14.05 -25.78
C TYR A 258 43.32 -12.69 -25.38
N ALA A 259 43.34 -12.37 -24.10
CA ALA A 259 43.87 -11.11 -23.56
C ALA A 259 45.39 -10.97 -23.69
N LEU A 260 45.93 -11.34 -24.83
CA LEU A 260 47.32 -11.15 -25.17
C LEU A 260 47.50 -10.71 -26.64
N SER A 261 46.90 -9.59 -27.02
CA SER A 261 47.35 -8.89 -28.21
C SER A 261 46.99 -7.41 -28.18
N PRO A 262 47.97 -6.52 -28.06
CA PRO A 262 47.76 -5.08 -28.07
C PRO A 262 47.90 -4.56 -29.49
N THR A 263 47.01 -4.89 -30.41
CA THR A 263 47.03 -4.23 -31.72
C THR A 263 45.60 -4.01 -32.24
N GLY A 264 45.20 -2.76 -32.22
CA GLY A 264 44.48 -2.11 -33.28
C GLY A 264 42.98 -2.08 -33.20
N ASP A 265 42.47 -0.91 -33.32
CA ASP A 265 41.15 -0.49 -33.79
C ASP A 265 39.93 -1.16 -33.16
N ALA A 266 39.78 -0.92 -31.87
CA ALA A 266 38.54 -1.12 -31.19
C ALA A 266 38.23 0.13 -30.36
N THR A 267 37.98 1.25 -31.01
CA THR A 267 37.85 2.54 -30.36
C THR A 267 36.55 2.73 -29.59
N ASP A 268 35.52 1.91 -29.82
CA ASP A 268 34.23 2.01 -29.12
C ASP A 268 33.86 0.74 -28.32
N VAL A 269 34.44 -0.40 -28.60
CA VAL A 269 34.21 -1.66 -27.90
C VAL A 269 34.96 -1.71 -26.56
N GLY A 270 36.02 -0.93 -26.41
CA GLY A 270 36.94 -0.98 -25.26
C GLY A 270 36.27 -0.62 -23.93
N THR A 271 35.38 0.37 -23.89
CA THR A 271 34.75 0.84 -22.64
C THR A 271 33.71 -0.15 -22.15
N PHE A 272 32.93 -0.71 -23.05
CA PHE A 272 31.98 -1.76 -22.74
C PHE A 272 32.68 -3.08 -22.37
N SER A 273 33.69 -3.43 -23.10
CA SER A 273 34.53 -4.60 -22.86
C SER A 273 35.15 -4.58 -21.45
N GLN A 274 35.66 -3.45 -21.00
CA GLN A 274 36.28 -3.33 -19.69
C GLN A 274 35.31 -3.47 -18.54
N LEU A 275 34.11 -2.88 -18.67
CA LEU A 275 33.10 -2.98 -17.63
C LEU A 275 32.53 -4.40 -17.53
N PHE A 276 32.47 -5.10 -18.64
CA PHE A 276 32.03 -6.47 -18.69
C PHE A 276 33.07 -7.45 -18.19
N ASN A 277 34.33 -7.22 -18.50
CA ASN A 277 35.42 -7.94 -17.89
C ASN A 277 35.40 -7.78 -16.38
N ALA A 278 35.13 -6.57 -15.91
CA ALA A 278 34.90 -6.30 -14.50
C ALA A 278 33.70 -7.09 -13.94
N GLN A 279 32.62 -7.25 -14.70
CA GLN A 279 31.49 -8.08 -14.29
C GLN A 279 31.73 -9.57 -14.30
N ASN A 280 32.53 -10.06 -15.27
CA ASN A 280 32.83 -11.49 -15.38
C ASN A 280 33.92 -11.97 -14.42
N GLU A 281 34.88 -11.12 -14.08
CA GLU A 281 36.03 -11.47 -13.23
C GLU A 281 35.96 -10.88 -11.83
N THR A 282 35.12 -9.88 -11.60
CA THR A 282 35.04 -9.16 -10.34
C THR A 282 33.64 -9.23 -9.76
N SER A 283 33.60 -9.26 -8.45
CA SER A 283 32.38 -9.01 -7.70
C SER A 283 31.99 -7.55 -7.80
N SER A 284 30.73 -7.25 -7.55
CA SER A 284 30.26 -5.86 -7.45
C SER A 284 29.32 -5.68 -6.28
N THR A 285 29.27 -4.47 -5.77
CA THR A 285 28.28 -4.08 -4.78
C THR A 285 27.43 -2.94 -5.31
N TRP A 286 26.23 -2.79 -4.79
CA TRP A 286 25.29 -1.81 -5.26
C TRP A 286 24.35 -1.33 -4.16
N VAL A 287 23.78 -0.13 -4.34
CA VAL A 287 22.76 0.45 -3.48
C VAL A 287 21.61 0.98 -4.36
N LYS A 288 20.37 0.76 -3.90
CA LYS A 288 19.13 1.13 -4.62
C LYS A 288 18.12 1.75 -3.66
N PRO A 289 18.14 3.06 -3.42
CA PRO A 289 17.03 3.75 -2.78
C PRO A 289 15.81 3.79 -3.71
N TYR A 290 14.63 3.73 -3.11
CA TYR A 290 13.36 3.83 -3.81
C TYR A 290 12.30 4.54 -2.98
N ALA A 291 11.32 5.14 -3.64
CA ALA A 291 10.11 5.68 -3.04
C ALA A 291 8.93 5.53 -4.02
N SER A 292 7.74 5.34 -3.47
CA SER A 292 6.49 5.30 -4.23
C SER A 292 5.43 6.11 -3.51
N PHE A 293 4.71 6.96 -4.25
CA PHE A 293 3.64 7.83 -3.77
C PHE A 293 2.37 7.46 -4.50
N GLU A 294 1.40 6.91 -3.80
CA GLU A 294 0.28 6.22 -4.44
C GLU A 294 -1.04 6.41 -3.71
N ASN A 295 -2.12 6.33 -4.48
CA ASN A 295 -3.46 6.10 -3.97
C ASN A 295 -3.91 4.70 -4.41
N ILE A 296 -4.27 3.85 -3.46
CA ILE A 296 -4.64 2.46 -3.68
C ILE A 296 -6.12 2.29 -3.35
N PRO A 297 -7.02 2.24 -4.34
CA PRO A 297 -8.42 1.91 -4.12
C PRO A 297 -8.56 0.39 -3.97
N LEU A 298 -8.53 -0.12 -2.74
CA LEU A 298 -8.67 -1.55 -2.48
C LEU A 298 -10.04 -2.06 -2.97
N LYS A 299 -10.07 -3.25 -3.53
CA LYS A 299 -11.33 -3.95 -3.78
C LYS A 299 -11.94 -4.32 -2.43
N ASN A 300 -13.22 -4.06 -2.22
CA ASN A 300 -13.95 -4.24 -0.96
C ASN A 300 -13.34 -3.49 0.24
N GLY A 301 -12.44 -2.54 0.02
CA GLY A 301 -11.71 -1.82 1.05
C GLY A 301 -11.67 -0.30 0.82
N PRO A 302 -11.09 0.45 1.75
CA PRO A 302 -10.97 1.89 1.65
C PRO A 302 -9.99 2.30 0.53
N LYS A 303 -10.06 3.58 0.14
CA LYS A 303 -9.01 4.22 -0.66
C LYS A 303 -7.88 4.63 0.27
N VAL A 304 -6.70 4.06 0.05
CA VAL A 304 -5.51 4.27 0.89
C VAL A 304 -4.55 5.22 0.19
N SER A 305 -4.19 6.32 0.84
CA SER A 305 -3.01 7.12 0.46
C SER A 305 -1.78 6.42 1.04
N ASN A 306 -0.86 5.99 0.18
CA ASN A 306 0.27 5.15 0.55
C ASN A 306 1.58 5.76 0.07
N ILE A 307 2.56 5.83 0.95
CA ILE A 307 3.94 6.17 0.63
C ILE A 307 4.79 5.00 1.06
N THR A 308 5.45 4.32 0.12
CA THR A 308 6.47 3.31 0.42
C THR A 308 7.85 3.86 0.09
N TYR A 309 8.81 3.54 0.93
CA TYR A 309 10.20 3.96 0.77
C TYR A 309 11.14 2.90 1.31
N GLY A 310 12.36 2.92 0.82
CA GLY A 310 13.36 1.98 1.30
C GLY A 310 14.67 2.05 0.54
N THR A 311 15.57 1.16 0.92
CA THR A 311 16.87 1.00 0.28
C THR A 311 17.27 -0.46 0.29
N LEU A 312 17.69 -0.96 -0.87
CA LEU A 312 18.35 -2.26 -0.99
C LEU A 312 19.84 -2.05 -1.16
N VAL A 313 20.62 -2.86 -0.46
CA VAL A 313 22.08 -2.96 -0.62
C VAL A 313 22.41 -4.40 -0.94
N GLY A 314 23.22 -4.63 -1.97
CA GLY A 314 23.53 -5.97 -2.40
C GLY A 314 24.91 -6.15 -2.95
N PHE A 315 25.25 -7.42 -3.13
CA PHE A 315 26.51 -7.89 -3.65
C PHE A 315 26.26 -8.93 -4.72
N ASP A 316 26.95 -8.80 -5.87
CA ASP A 316 26.88 -9.74 -6.97
C ASP A 316 28.20 -10.52 -7.09
N THR A 317 28.10 -11.82 -7.29
CA THR A 317 29.26 -12.65 -7.64
C THR A 317 29.65 -12.43 -9.09
N PRO A 318 30.90 -12.77 -9.48
CA PRO A 318 31.29 -12.78 -10.87
C PRO A 318 30.40 -13.67 -11.72
N ILE A 319 30.19 -13.28 -12.97
CA ILE A 319 29.45 -14.10 -13.94
C ILE A 319 30.34 -15.29 -14.32
N LYS A 320 29.86 -16.51 -14.09
CA LYS A 320 30.58 -17.75 -14.40
C LYS A 320 29.84 -18.52 -15.48
N SER A 321 30.62 -18.96 -16.51
CA SER A 321 30.09 -19.89 -17.51
C SER A 321 29.91 -21.28 -16.91
N ILE A 322 28.78 -21.91 -17.23
CA ILE A 322 28.42 -23.28 -16.86
C ILE A 322 28.21 -24.12 -18.13
N ARG A 323 27.79 -25.37 -17.99
CA ARG A 323 27.59 -26.28 -19.14
C ARG A 323 26.56 -25.75 -20.14
N HIS A 324 26.67 -26.16 -21.40
CA HIS A 324 25.70 -25.90 -22.49
C HIS A 324 25.53 -24.40 -22.84
N GLY A 325 26.54 -23.57 -22.62
CA GLY A 325 26.54 -22.15 -22.99
C GLY A 325 25.70 -21.25 -22.09
N TRP A 326 25.35 -21.74 -20.92
CA TRP A 326 24.73 -20.90 -19.88
C TRP A 326 25.80 -20.17 -19.07
N ASP A 327 25.46 -18.98 -18.60
CA ASP A 327 26.19 -18.21 -17.61
C ASP A 327 25.32 -18.01 -16.37
N ARG A 328 25.96 -17.93 -15.22
CA ARG A 328 25.24 -17.68 -13.94
C ARG A 328 25.92 -16.58 -13.14
N THR A 329 25.10 -15.87 -12.36
CA THR A 329 25.53 -14.99 -11.28
C THR A 329 24.63 -15.18 -10.06
N TRP A 330 25.18 -15.00 -8.88
CA TRP A 330 24.44 -14.95 -7.63
C TRP A 330 24.49 -13.53 -7.09
N THR A 331 23.36 -13.07 -6.57
CA THR A 331 23.20 -11.80 -5.88
C THR A 331 22.69 -12.08 -4.48
N GLY A 332 23.33 -11.52 -3.47
CA GLY A 332 22.80 -11.44 -2.10
C GLY A 332 22.44 -9.99 -1.79
N TYR A 333 21.38 -9.76 -1.04
CA TYR A 333 20.99 -8.40 -0.65
C TYR A 333 20.30 -8.35 0.70
N ILE A 334 20.38 -7.19 1.33
CA ILE A 334 19.62 -6.79 2.50
C ILE A 334 18.89 -5.49 2.18
N GLY A 335 17.81 -5.24 2.86
CA GLY A 335 17.03 -4.03 2.65
C GLY A 335 16.36 -3.50 3.91
N TYR A 336 16.20 -2.20 3.92
CA TYR A 336 15.28 -1.50 4.81
C TYR A 336 14.07 -1.06 4.01
N ASN A 337 12.90 -1.18 4.58
CA ASN A 337 11.65 -0.73 3.99
C ASN A 337 10.76 -0.07 5.02
N GLY A 338 10.06 0.96 4.58
CA GLY A 338 9.05 1.66 5.35
C GLY A 338 7.81 1.93 4.51
N ALA A 339 6.68 2.11 5.18
CA ALA A 339 5.45 2.58 4.55
C ALA A 339 4.70 3.51 5.49
N SER A 340 4.05 4.52 4.92
CA SER A 340 3.11 5.40 5.62
C SER A 340 1.79 5.37 4.87
N GLN A 341 0.73 5.01 5.57
CA GLN A 341 -0.60 4.79 5.00
C GLN A 341 -1.62 5.65 5.73
N ARG A 342 -2.53 6.26 4.96
CA ARG A 342 -3.61 7.06 5.52
C ARG A 342 -4.93 6.74 4.83
N TYR A 343 -5.98 6.50 5.61
CA TYR A 343 -7.33 6.27 5.12
C TYR A 343 -8.35 6.52 6.25
N SER A 344 -9.46 7.15 5.93
CA SER A 344 -10.64 7.28 6.81
C SER A 344 -10.33 7.59 8.30
N GLY A 345 -9.37 8.48 8.57
CA GLY A 345 -8.97 8.86 9.94
C GLY A 345 -7.99 7.89 10.63
N VAL A 346 -7.48 6.88 9.93
CA VAL A 346 -6.42 6.00 10.39
C VAL A 346 -5.10 6.38 9.73
N ASP A 347 -4.06 6.57 10.53
CA ASP A 347 -2.68 6.76 10.10
C ASP A 347 -1.86 5.52 10.51
N SER A 348 -1.23 4.85 9.55
CA SER A 348 -0.39 3.67 9.78
C SER A 348 1.04 3.93 9.33
N THR A 349 1.99 3.58 10.17
CA THR A 349 3.42 3.63 9.85
C THR A 349 4.04 2.25 10.00
N GLN A 350 4.81 1.84 9.02
CA GLN A 350 5.47 0.54 8.97
C GLN A 350 6.97 0.71 8.77
N ASN A 351 7.76 -0.08 9.48
CA ASN A 351 9.20 -0.13 9.34
C ASN A 351 9.67 -1.58 9.40
N GLY A 352 10.59 -1.94 8.52
CA GLY A 352 11.03 -3.32 8.46
C GLY A 352 12.37 -3.52 7.80
N GLY A 353 12.85 -4.75 7.89
CA GLY A 353 14.04 -5.22 7.23
C GLY A 353 13.78 -6.50 6.45
N LEU A 354 14.54 -6.71 5.41
CA LEU A 354 14.49 -7.91 4.59
C LEU A 354 15.87 -8.37 4.16
N VAL A 355 15.96 -9.65 3.85
CA VAL A 355 17.15 -10.29 3.26
C VAL A 355 16.69 -11.18 2.12
N GLY A 356 17.52 -11.28 1.09
CA GLY A 356 17.20 -12.13 -0.05
C GLY A 356 18.41 -12.49 -0.90
N GLY A 357 18.15 -13.37 -1.86
CA GLY A 357 19.15 -13.79 -2.83
C GLY A 357 18.51 -14.07 -4.18
N THR A 358 19.26 -13.75 -5.24
CA THR A 358 18.84 -13.96 -6.63
C THR A 358 19.86 -14.82 -7.37
N LEU A 359 19.39 -15.87 -8.03
CA LEU A 359 20.15 -16.58 -9.04
C LEU A 359 19.73 -16.11 -10.42
N THR A 360 20.65 -15.61 -11.21
CA THR A 360 20.38 -15.25 -12.59
C THR A 360 21.16 -16.14 -13.55
N LEU A 361 20.45 -16.66 -14.53
CA LEU A 361 20.96 -17.49 -15.63
C LEU A 361 20.82 -16.73 -16.95
N TYR A 362 21.88 -16.77 -17.78
CA TYR A 362 21.89 -16.12 -19.08
C TYR A 362 22.27 -17.13 -20.17
N LYS A 363 21.58 -17.07 -21.31
CA LYS A 363 21.97 -17.81 -22.51
C LYS A 363 21.68 -17.00 -23.77
N GLY A 364 22.70 -16.46 -24.39
CA GLY A 364 22.50 -15.57 -25.53
C GLY A 364 21.66 -14.35 -25.15
N ASN A 365 20.52 -14.18 -25.78
CA ASN A 365 19.57 -13.10 -25.53
C ASN A 365 18.47 -13.46 -24.51
N LEU A 366 18.48 -14.68 -23.99
CA LEU A 366 17.56 -15.15 -22.94
C LEU A 366 18.16 -14.93 -21.56
N PHE A 367 17.36 -14.53 -20.60
CA PHE A 367 17.70 -14.56 -19.19
C PHE A 367 16.55 -15.12 -18.35
N ASN A 368 16.90 -15.74 -17.26
CA ASN A 368 15.99 -16.15 -16.21
C ASN A 368 16.61 -15.80 -14.86
N ALA A 369 15.89 -15.07 -14.04
CA ALA A 369 16.31 -14.67 -12.70
C ALA A 369 15.28 -15.14 -11.68
N THR A 370 15.73 -15.85 -10.66
CA THR A 370 14.89 -16.31 -9.55
C THR A 370 15.41 -15.72 -8.26
N THR A 371 14.54 -15.06 -7.51
CA THR A 371 14.85 -14.46 -6.21
C THR A 371 14.01 -15.08 -5.10
N VAL A 372 14.59 -15.18 -3.91
CA VAL A 372 13.90 -15.55 -2.69
C VAL A 372 14.21 -14.48 -1.66
N SER A 373 13.19 -14.00 -0.95
CA SER A 373 13.33 -12.99 0.09
C SER A 373 12.51 -13.33 1.30
N THR A 374 12.98 -12.91 2.47
CA THR A 374 12.22 -12.95 3.71
C THR A 374 12.51 -11.69 4.52
N GLY A 375 11.56 -11.30 5.37
CA GLY A 375 11.69 -10.11 6.18
C GLY A 375 10.64 -10.01 7.27
N ALA A 376 10.79 -8.98 8.07
CA ALA A 376 9.84 -8.64 9.12
C ALA A 376 9.53 -7.14 9.09
N ILE A 377 8.31 -6.79 9.44
CA ILE A 377 7.80 -5.43 9.54
C ILE A 377 7.17 -5.28 10.92
N VAL A 378 7.46 -4.17 11.57
CA VAL A 378 6.71 -3.67 12.73
C VAL A 378 5.95 -2.42 12.30
N GLY A 379 4.75 -2.26 12.80
CA GLY A 379 3.89 -1.14 12.44
C GLY A 379 3.08 -0.62 13.60
N ASP A 380 2.73 0.65 13.48
CA ASP A 380 1.86 1.39 14.40
C ASP A 380 0.65 1.89 13.62
N ASN A 381 -0.55 1.68 14.15
CA ASN A 381 -1.78 2.28 13.64
C ASN A 381 -2.30 3.29 14.66
N ARG A 382 -2.44 4.53 14.25
CA ARG A 382 -3.09 5.58 15.04
C ARG A 382 -4.54 5.71 14.62
N THR A 383 -5.42 5.51 15.57
CA THR A 383 -6.87 5.51 15.40
C THR A 383 -7.52 6.47 16.37
N MET A 384 -8.83 6.66 16.29
CA MET A 384 -9.60 7.45 17.27
C MET A 384 -9.56 6.87 18.69
N TYR A 385 -9.21 5.59 18.86
CA TYR A 385 -9.13 4.91 20.16
C TYR A 385 -7.73 4.90 20.76
N GLY A 386 -6.71 5.27 19.98
CA GLY A 386 -5.32 5.24 20.40
C GLY A 386 -4.39 4.63 19.35
N THR A 387 -3.25 4.12 19.81
CA THR A 387 -2.23 3.52 18.95
C THR A 387 -2.17 2.01 19.17
N ASP A 388 -2.21 1.27 18.07
CA ASP A 388 -2.06 -0.19 18.03
C ASP A 388 -0.70 -0.54 17.45
N ASN A 389 -0.03 -1.54 18.04
CA ASN A 389 1.21 -2.09 17.53
C ASN A 389 0.97 -3.48 16.95
N TYR A 390 1.58 -3.77 15.81
CA TYR A 390 1.50 -5.07 15.17
C TYR A 390 2.82 -5.46 14.52
N THR A 391 3.00 -6.76 14.32
CA THR A 391 4.18 -7.33 13.66
C THR A 391 3.75 -8.23 12.52
N MET A 392 4.48 -8.16 11.41
CA MET A 392 4.28 -9.01 10.24
C MET A 392 5.57 -9.70 9.86
N LEU A 393 5.48 -10.98 9.50
CA LEU A 393 6.52 -11.71 8.81
C LEU A 393 6.15 -11.84 7.34
N MET A 394 7.12 -11.68 6.47
CA MET A 394 6.92 -11.81 5.04
C MET A 394 7.99 -12.70 4.43
N ALA A 395 7.60 -13.50 3.45
CA ALA A 395 8.48 -14.30 2.63
C ALA A 395 7.96 -14.37 1.21
N GLY A 396 8.83 -14.64 0.26
CA GLY A 396 8.36 -14.79 -1.10
C GLY A 396 9.41 -15.25 -2.06
N VAL A 397 8.95 -15.68 -3.22
CA VAL A 397 9.76 -16.09 -4.36
C VAL A 397 9.27 -15.38 -5.62
N GLY A 398 10.20 -14.90 -6.42
CA GLY A 398 9.91 -14.31 -7.72
C GLY A 398 10.77 -14.93 -8.81
N ASN A 399 10.22 -15.09 -9.99
CA ASN A 399 10.96 -15.48 -11.20
C ASN A 399 10.68 -14.51 -12.32
N LYS A 400 11.71 -13.98 -12.94
CA LYS A 400 11.62 -13.13 -14.12
C LYS A 400 12.35 -13.75 -15.28
N THR A 401 11.65 -13.98 -16.39
CA THR A 401 12.21 -14.46 -17.65
C THR A 401 12.04 -13.39 -18.71
N GLY A 402 13.06 -13.13 -19.50
CA GLY A 402 12.99 -12.16 -20.59
C GLY A 402 13.92 -12.50 -21.73
N TYR A 403 13.64 -11.91 -22.88
CA TYR A 403 14.40 -12.11 -24.11
C TYR A 403 14.66 -10.77 -24.81
N ASN A 404 15.86 -10.60 -25.38
CA ASN A 404 16.23 -9.40 -26.13
C ASN A 404 16.09 -9.62 -27.62
N PHE A 405 15.25 -8.80 -28.26
CA PHE A 405 15.25 -8.61 -29.70
C PHE A 405 16.13 -7.39 -30.02
N GLU A 406 17.21 -7.63 -30.72
CA GLU A 406 18.20 -6.59 -31.04
C GLU A 406 18.07 -6.12 -32.49
N PHE A 407 18.04 -4.80 -32.68
CA PHE A 407 17.92 -4.14 -33.97
C PHE A 407 19.10 -3.19 -34.18
N LYS A 408 19.48 -2.96 -35.43
CA LYS A 408 20.55 -2.05 -35.80
C LYS A 408 21.86 -2.33 -35.04
N GLU A 409 22.30 -3.58 -35.05
CA GLU A 409 23.52 -4.02 -34.35
C GLU A 409 23.50 -3.74 -32.83
N GLY A 410 22.36 -3.88 -32.19
CA GLY A 410 22.20 -3.68 -30.76
C GLY A 410 21.99 -2.23 -30.32
N LYS A 411 21.88 -1.28 -31.26
CA LYS A 411 21.54 0.12 -30.90
C LYS A 411 20.14 0.26 -30.32
N ILE A 412 19.20 -0.60 -30.71
CA ILE A 412 17.84 -0.66 -30.18
C ILE A 412 17.62 -2.08 -29.70
N ILE A 413 17.14 -2.21 -28.46
CA ILE A 413 16.75 -3.48 -27.86
C ILE A 413 15.29 -3.40 -27.44
N ILE A 414 14.50 -4.36 -27.87
CA ILE A 414 13.15 -4.60 -27.35
C ILE A 414 13.22 -5.83 -26.46
N GLN A 415 12.89 -5.64 -25.18
CA GLN A 415 13.00 -6.68 -24.14
C GLN A 415 11.64 -7.01 -23.56
N PRO A 416 10.85 -7.93 -24.15
CA PRO A 416 9.72 -8.52 -23.47
C PRO A 416 10.18 -9.36 -22.30
N SER A 417 9.39 -9.33 -21.21
CA SER A 417 9.66 -10.12 -20.02
C SER A 417 8.35 -10.52 -19.33
N MET A 418 8.41 -11.61 -18.57
CA MET A 418 7.36 -12.09 -17.72
C MET A 418 7.92 -12.26 -16.30
N LEU A 419 7.30 -11.61 -15.31
CA LEU A 419 7.54 -11.85 -13.90
C LEU A 419 6.37 -12.64 -13.32
N LEU A 420 6.68 -13.68 -12.58
CA LEU A 420 5.78 -14.42 -11.73
C LEU A 420 6.32 -14.36 -10.31
N SER A 421 5.50 -13.97 -9.35
CA SER A 421 5.91 -13.96 -7.94
C SER A 421 4.84 -14.53 -7.04
N TYR A 422 5.29 -15.11 -5.94
CA TYR A 422 4.46 -15.53 -4.81
C TYR A 422 4.95 -14.83 -3.55
N THR A 423 4.04 -14.23 -2.82
CA THR A 423 4.30 -13.54 -1.56
C THR A 423 3.43 -14.14 -0.46
N PHE A 424 4.04 -14.42 0.66
CA PHE A 424 3.42 -14.83 1.91
C PHE A 424 3.61 -13.71 2.93
N VAL A 425 2.52 -13.27 3.58
CA VAL A 425 2.54 -12.30 4.68
C VAL A 425 1.74 -12.85 5.84
N ASN A 426 2.36 -13.00 6.98
CA ASN A 426 1.70 -13.41 8.22
C ASN A 426 1.72 -12.25 9.22
N THR A 427 0.57 -11.66 9.46
CA THR A 427 0.38 -10.66 10.52
C THR A 427 0.02 -11.40 11.80
N PHE A 428 0.74 -11.16 12.89
CA PHE A 428 0.39 -11.77 14.17
C PHE A 428 -0.91 -11.18 14.73
N ASP A 429 -1.68 -12.00 15.41
CA ASP A 429 -2.87 -11.56 16.12
C ASP A 429 -2.52 -10.51 17.19
N TYR A 430 -3.37 -9.52 17.34
CA TYR A 430 -3.21 -8.49 18.36
C TYR A 430 -4.57 -7.99 18.85
N THR A 431 -4.57 -7.29 19.98
CA THR A 431 -5.74 -6.56 20.47
C THR A 431 -5.51 -5.07 20.23
N ASN A 432 -6.45 -4.42 19.57
CA ASN A 432 -6.34 -3.00 19.24
C ASN A 432 -6.69 -2.11 20.44
N ALA A 433 -6.47 -0.80 20.34
CA ALA A 433 -6.73 0.17 21.41
C ALA A 433 -8.23 0.29 21.80
N ALA A 434 -9.14 -0.19 20.95
CA ALA A 434 -10.57 -0.29 21.27
C ALA A 434 -10.92 -1.59 22.01
N GLY A 435 -9.95 -2.44 22.38
CA GLY A 435 -10.17 -3.72 23.05
C GLY A 435 -10.66 -4.85 22.14
N VAL A 436 -10.65 -4.66 20.82
CA VAL A 436 -11.08 -5.67 19.84
C VAL A 436 -9.90 -6.58 19.49
N ARG A 437 -10.09 -7.89 19.59
CA ARG A 437 -9.10 -8.87 19.15
C ARG A 437 -9.13 -9.02 17.64
N ILE A 438 -8.02 -8.70 16.99
CA ILE A 438 -7.80 -8.86 15.56
C ILE A 438 -7.08 -10.17 15.32
N LYS A 439 -7.74 -11.08 14.59
CA LYS A 439 -7.20 -12.36 14.16
C LYS A 439 -6.90 -12.31 12.67
N ASN A 440 -5.70 -12.72 12.29
CA ASN A 440 -5.21 -12.62 10.92
C ASN A 440 -4.90 -14.00 10.36
N ASP A 441 -5.54 -14.37 9.26
CA ASP A 441 -5.07 -15.49 8.45
C ASP A 441 -3.91 -15.02 7.57
N PRO A 442 -2.92 -15.89 7.29
CA PRO A 442 -1.82 -15.52 6.40
C PRO A 442 -2.33 -15.11 5.01
N LEU A 443 -1.78 -14.02 4.49
CA LEU A 443 -2.01 -13.56 3.12
C LEU A 443 -1.12 -14.35 2.16
N HIS A 444 -1.73 -14.95 1.13
CA HIS A 444 -1.06 -15.58 0.02
C HIS A 444 -1.37 -14.79 -1.25
N ALA A 445 -0.35 -14.22 -1.90
CA ALA A 445 -0.54 -13.42 -3.10
C ALA A 445 0.32 -13.93 -4.24
N ILE A 446 -0.28 -14.12 -5.40
CA ILE A 446 0.42 -14.41 -6.66
C ILE A 446 0.33 -13.19 -7.55
N GLN A 447 1.46 -12.76 -8.11
CA GLN A 447 1.50 -11.65 -9.05
C GLN A 447 2.06 -12.10 -10.40
N ILE A 448 1.38 -11.74 -11.48
CA ILE A 448 1.81 -11.97 -12.86
C ILE A 448 2.03 -10.62 -13.52
N VAL A 449 3.24 -10.40 -14.07
CA VAL A 449 3.63 -9.12 -14.65
C VAL A 449 4.29 -9.33 -16.02
N PRO A 450 3.51 -9.42 -17.11
CA PRO A 450 4.07 -9.23 -18.44
C PRO A 450 4.50 -7.77 -18.62
N GLY A 451 5.65 -7.60 -19.25
CA GLY A 451 6.20 -6.28 -19.51
C GLY A 451 7.04 -6.24 -20.76
N VAL A 452 7.28 -5.03 -21.24
CA VAL A 452 8.18 -4.76 -22.35
C VAL A 452 9.02 -3.51 -22.05
N LYS A 453 10.30 -3.58 -22.35
CA LYS A 453 11.23 -2.46 -22.23
C LYS A 453 11.83 -2.16 -23.60
N PHE A 454 11.85 -0.88 -23.98
CA PHE A 454 12.49 -0.36 -25.19
C PHE A 454 13.74 0.40 -24.79
N ILE A 455 14.90 -0.08 -25.19
CA ILE A 455 16.21 0.43 -24.78
C ILE A 455 16.93 0.98 -26.00
N VAL A 456 17.56 2.14 -25.86
CA VAL A 456 18.41 2.75 -26.88
C VAL A 456 19.84 2.82 -26.35
N ASN A 457 20.76 2.19 -27.07
CA ASN A 457 22.19 2.22 -26.76
C ASN A 457 22.86 3.37 -27.52
N THR A 458 23.38 4.37 -26.80
CA THR A 458 24.08 5.51 -27.38
C THR A 458 25.60 5.31 -27.36
N LYS A 459 26.31 5.96 -28.28
CA LYS A 459 27.77 5.88 -28.39
C LYS A 459 28.51 6.34 -27.11
N ASN A 460 27.90 7.20 -26.31
CA ASN A 460 28.49 7.77 -25.10
C ASN A 460 28.19 6.95 -23.84
N GLY A 461 27.68 5.72 -23.96
CA GLY A 461 27.38 4.82 -22.86
C GLY A 461 26.10 5.17 -22.09
N TRP A 462 25.28 6.10 -22.57
CA TRP A 462 23.93 6.33 -22.07
C TRP A 462 22.98 5.29 -22.64
N GLN A 463 22.10 4.77 -21.81
CA GLN A 463 21.06 3.80 -22.18
C GLN A 463 19.71 4.26 -21.64
N PRO A 464 19.06 5.25 -22.30
CA PRO A 464 17.68 5.59 -21.99
C PRO A 464 16.74 4.44 -22.39
N TYR A 465 15.66 4.28 -21.62
CA TYR A 465 14.64 3.28 -21.90
C TYR A 465 13.24 3.73 -21.49
N ILE A 466 12.26 3.13 -22.13
CA ILE A 466 10.85 3.23 -21.77
C ILE A 466 10.40 1.82 -21.39
N GLY A 467 9.62 1.70 -20.31
CA GLY A 467 9.06 0.44 -19.86
C GLY A 467 7.55 0.50 -19.70
N VAL A 468 6.88 -0.60 -20.00
CA VAL A 468 5.45 -0.80 -19.75
C VAL A 468 5.26 -2.19 -19.14
N ASN A 469 4.52 -2.26 -18.04
CA ASN A 469 4.18 -3.51 -17.36
C ASN A 469 2.68 -3.53 -17.07
N MET A 470 2.04 -4.69 -17.21
CA MET A 470 0.70 -4.94 -16.68
C MET A 470 0.82 -5.83 -15.45
N ILE A 471 0.14 -5.47 -14.39
CA ILE A 471 0.24 -6.15 -13.12
C ILE A 471 -1.13 -6.74 -12.75
N TRP A 472 -1.19 -8.07 -12.61
CA TRP A 472 -2.33 -8.82 -12.10
C TRP A 472 -1.97 -9.45 -10.77
N ASN A 473 -2.81 -9.21 -9.76
CA ASN A 473 -2.74 -9.89 -8.48
C ASN A 473 -3.81 -10.97 -8.44
N LEU A 474 -3.42 -12.17 -8.04
CA LEU A 474 -4.28 -13.33 -7.92
C LEU A 474 -4.13 -13.88 -6.50
N LEU A 475 -5.21 -14.39 -5.93
CA LEU A 475 -5.25 -15.00 -4.60
C LEU A 475 -4.76 -14.07 -3.47
N ASP A 476 -4.78 -12.75 -3.72
CA ASP A 476 -4.28 -11.74 -2.78
C ASP A 476 -5.37 -11.23 -1.81
N GLU A 477 -6.37 -12.03 -1.50
CA GLU A 477 -7.47 -11.64 -0.62
C GLU A 477 -7.04 -11.73 0.86
N SER A 478 -7.16 -10.60 1.59
CA SER A 478 -6.90 -10.59 3.03
C SER A 478 -8.07 -11.23 3.79
N LYS A 479 -7.74 -12.08 4.78
CA LYS A 479 -8.71 -12.76 5.63
C LYS A 479 -8.44 -12.38 7.08
N VAL A 480 -9.26 -11.48 7.59
CA VAL A 480 -9.12 -10.92 8.94
C VAL A 480 -10.47 -10.98 9.67
N SER A 481 -10.44 -11.24 10.96
CA SER A 481 -11.60 -11.20 11.84
C SER A 481 -11.37 -10.27 13.02
N ALA A 482 -12.41 -9.53 13.40
CA ALA A 482 -12.46 -8.66 14.56
C ALA A 482 -13.37 -9.30 15.60
N ASN A 483 -12.83 -9.84 16.69
CA ASN A 483 -13.50 -10.81 17.57
C ASN A 483 -14.03 -11.98 16.73
N ASP A 484 -15.36 -12.17 16.68
CA ASP A 484 -16.01 -13.23 15.91
C ASP A 484 -16.59 -12.72 14.57
N VAL A 485 -16.38 -11.45 14.23
CA VAL A 485 -16.88 -10.82 13.02
C VAL A 485 -15.83 -10.93 11.92
N ARG A 486 -16.16 -11.62 10.82
CA ARG A 486 -15.30 -11.68 9.64
C ARG A 486 -15.38 -10.37 8.85
N LEU A 487 -14.23 -9.78 8.59
CA LEU A 487 -14.11 -8.54 7.82
C LEU A 487 -14.14 -8.82 6.31
N PRO A 488 -14.48 -7.82 5.47
CA PRO A 488 -14.43 -7.96 4.03
C PRO A 488 -13.05 -8.37 3.53
N GLU A 489 -13.01 -9.32 2.61
CA GLU A 489 -11.78 -9.74 1.94
C GLU A 489 -11.33 -8.63 0.99
N MET A 490 -10.19 -8.01 1.28
CA MET A 490 -9.63 -6.91 0.49
C MET A 490 -8.55 -7.41 -0.43
N SER A 491 -8.46 -6.84 -1.63
CA SER A 491 -7.41 -7.15 -2.59
C SER A 491 -7.03 -5.92 -3.43
N ILE A 492 -5.89 -6.00 -4.13
CA ILE A 492 -5.43 -4.94 -5.03
C ILE A 492 -5.93 -5.24 -6.45
N LYS A 493 -6.66 -4.30 -7.04
CA LYS A 493 -7.14 -4.40 -8.43
C LYS A 493 -5.96 -4.41 -9.40
N PRO A 494 -6.11 -5.02 -10.60
CA PRO A 494 -5.10 -4.92 -11.65
C PRO A 494 -4.75 -3.48 -12.01
N TYR A 495 -3.49 -3.24 -12.39
CA TYR A 495 -3.01 -1.92 -12.79
C TYR A 495 -1.92 -2.00 -13.85
N VAL A 496 -1.70 -0.89 -14.53
CA VAL A 496 -0.63 -0.70 -15.50
C VAL A 496 0.44 0.20 -14.91
N GLN A 497 1.71 -0.13 -15.15
CA GLN A 497 2.85 0.68 -14.77
C GLN A 497 3.65 0.99 -16.03
N TYR A 498 3.91 2.27 -16.29
CA TYR A 498 4.70 2.71 -17.44
C TYR A 498 5.57 3.91 -17.06
N GLY A 499 6.69 4.06 -17.75
CA GLY A 499 7.58 5.17 -17.46
C GLY A 499 8.91 5.09 -18.18
N VAL A 500 9.81 5.91 -17.70
CA VAL A 500 11.11 6.12 -18.32
C VAL A 500 12.23 5.86 -17.32
N GLY A 501 13.36 5.47 -17.85
CA GLY A 501 14.55 5.36 -17.06
C GLY A 501 15.80 5.58 -17.92
N VAL A 502 16.92 5.74 -17.25
CA VAL A 502 18.21 5.91 -17.89
C VAL A 502 19.27 5.24 -17.02
N GLN A 503 20.19 4.59 -17.68
CA GLN A 503 21.41 4.14 -17.02
C GLN A 503 22.64 4.66 -17.77
N LYS A 504 23.71 4.88 -17.03
CA LYS A 504 25.00 5.28 -17.59
C LYS A 504 26.14 4.58 -16.88
N ARG A 505 27.11 4.16 -17.69
CA ARG A 505 28.40 3.67 -17.21
C ARG A 505 29.43 4.79 -17.32
N PHE A 506 30.19 4.99 -16.27
CA PHE A 506 31.23 5.99 -16.22
C PHE A 506 32.41 5.47 -15.42
N LYS A 507 33.60 5.78 -15.91
CA LYS A 507 34.85 5.12 -15.51
C LYS A 507 34.64 3.60 -15.49
N ASP A 508 35.57 2.81 -15.74
CA ASP A 508 35.44 1.35 -15.98
C ASP A 508 34.88 0.53 -14.80
N ARG A 509 34.44 1.19 -13.72
CA ARG A 509 34.01 0.57 -12.46
C ARG A 509 32.64 0.94 -11.98
N TYR A 510 32.03 1.99 -12.52
CA TYR A 510 30.81 2.57 -11.95
C TYR A 510 29.65 2.54 -12.92
N MET A 511 28.48 2.30 -12.41
CA MET A 511 27.21 2.45 -13.12
C MET A 511 26.20 3.14 -12.24
N ALA A 512 25.50 4.14 -12.76
CA ALA A 512 24.35 4.74 -12.13
C ALA A 512 23.12 4.56 -13.01
N PHE A 513 21.96 4.47 -12.40
CA PHE A 513 20.68 4.47 -13.09
C PHE A 513 19.63 5.23 -12.29
N GLY A 514 18.61 5.69 -13.01
CA GLY A 514 17.41 6.29 -12.44
C GLY A 514 16.20 5.87 -13.24
N GLN A 515 15.07 5.72 -12.57
CA GLN A 515 13.80 5.32 -13.17
C GLN A 515 12.65 6.02 -12.48
N ALA A 516 11.68 6.49 -13.27
CA ALA A 516 10.38 7.00 -12.82
C ALA A 516 9.27 6.26 -13.56
N MET A 517 8.34 5.67 -12.80
CA MET A 517 7.21 4.91 -13.32
C MET A 517 5.90 5.47 -12.78
N ILE A 518 4.94 5.67 -13.67
CA ILE A 518 3.56 6.04 -13.35
C ILE A 518 2.74 4.76 -13.25
N GLN A 519 1.81 4.72 -12.31
CA GLN A 519 0.90 3.60 -12.06
C GLN A 519 -0.54 4.08 -12.22
N ASN A 520 -1.38 3.29 -12.91
CA ASN A 520 -2.78 3.59 -13.15
C ASN A 520 -3.66 2.33 -13.00
N GLY A 521 -4.78 2.46 -12.27
CA GLY A 521 -5.76 1.39 -12.03
C GLY A 521 -5.86 1.01 -10.56
N GLY A 522 -5.52 -0.22 -10.20
CA GLY A 522 -5.53 -0.67 -8.80
C GLY A 522 -4.54 0.05 -7.89
N ARG A 523 -3.55 0.70 -8.48
CA ARG A 523 -2.62 1.65 -7.83
C ARG A 523 -2.50 2.87 -8.73
N ASN A 524 -2.56 4.07 -8.15
CA ASN A 524 -2.49 5.31 -8.90
C ASN A 524 -1.44 6.21 -8.29
N GLY A 525 -0.37 6.50 -9.01
CA GLY A 525 0.72 7.29 -8.47
C GLY A 525 2.01 7.20 -9.27
N ILE A 526 3.11 7.51 -8.60
CA ILE A 526 4.45 7.50 -9.17
C ILE A 526 5.40 6.71 -8.27
N SER A 527 6.25 5.88 -8.88
CA SER A 527 7.35 5.22 -8.19
C SER A 527 8.68 5.67 -8.79
N LEU A 528 9.61 5.94 -7.92
CA LEU A 528 10.95 6.44 -8.22
C LEU A 528 11.97 5.46 -7.68
N THR A 529 12.99 5.15 -8.47
CA THR A 529 14.17 4.42 -7.99
C THR A 529 15.43 4.97 -8.63
N ALA A 530 16.48 4.96 -7.87
CA ALA A 530 17.82 5.24 -8.35
C ALA A 530 18.74 4.12 -7.90
N GLY A 531 19.92 4.04 -8.48
CA GLY A 531 20.89 3.07 -8.04
C GLY A 531 22.30 3.39 -8.50
N PHE A 532 23.21 2.93 -7.69
CA PHE A 532 24.61 3.04 -7.94
C PHE A 532 25.28 1.68 -7.73
N ARG A 533 26.12 1.29 -8.65
CA ARG A 533 26.85 0.02 -8.63
C ARG A 533 28.33 0.27 -8.86
N TRP A 534 29.19 -0.42 -8.13
CA TRP A 534 30.62 -0.39 -8.33
C TRP A 534 31.23 -1.79 -8.33
N ALA A 535 32.15 -2.03 -9.26
CA ALA A 535 32.89 -3.28 -9.38
C ALA A 535 34.08 -3.29 -8.41
N ILE A 536 34.27 -4.41 -7.73
CA ILE A 536 35.39 -4.66 -6.80
C ILE A 536 36.33 -5.67 -7.48
N GLY A 537 37.59 -5.26 -7.75
CA GLY A 537 38.59 -6.15 -8.32
C GLY A 537 39.00 -7.29 -7.38
N LYS A 538 39.60 -8.38 -7.90
CA LYS A 538 40.08 -9.54 -7.12
C LYS A 538 40.88 -9.17 -5.88
N ASP A 539 41.62 -8.07 -5.94
CA ASP A 539 42.48 -7.59 -4.85
C ASP A 539 42.01 -6.21 -4.31
N GLY A 540 40.77 -5.81 -4.57
CA GLY A 540 40.26 -4.46 -4.23
C GLY A 540 40.96 -3.33 -5.01
N LYS A 541 41.87 -3.64 -5.94
CA LYS A 541 42.57 -2.65 -6.76
C LYS A 541 41.71 -2.16 -7.92
N PRO A 542 41.84 -0.89 -8.33
CA PRO A 542 41.27 -0.39 -9.57
C PRO A 542 41.75 -1.23 -10.76
N LEU A 543 40.82 -1.57 -11.67
CA LEU A 543 41.23 -2.10 -12.96
C LEU A 543 42.17 -1.09 -13.63
N GLU A 544 43.38 -1.54 -14.03
CA GLU A 544 44.34 -0.66 -14.71
C GLU A 544 43.72 -0.12 -16.00
N LYS A 545 43.85 1.19 -16.18
CA LYS A 545 43.46 1.82 -17.44
C LYS A 545 44.26 1.23 -18.57
N VAL A 546 43.58 0.62 -19.53
CA VAL A 546 44.22 0.36 -20.82
C VAL A 546 44.65 1.71 -21.41
N GLN A 547 45.93 1.96 -21.43
CA GLN A 547 46.47 3.17 -22.06
C GLN A 547 46.04 3.17 -23.53
N ARG A 548 45.31 4.20 -23.93
CA ARG A 548 45.05 4.46 -25.34
C ARG A 548 46.42 4.68 -26.00
N VAL A 549 46.83 3.73 -26.78
CA VAL A 549 47.95 3.98 -27.69
C VAL A 549 47.45 4.92 -28.77
N ASN A 550 47.78 6.21 -28.61
CA ASN A 550 47.59 7.20 -29.66
C ASN A 550 48.56 6.84 -30.79
N ASN A 551 48.11 6.04 -31.75
CA ASN A 551 48.81 5.90 -33.01
C ASN A 551 48.63 7.21 -33.79
N LYS A 552 49.57 8.17 -33.56
CA LYS A 552 49.89 9.14 -34.59
C LYS A 552 50.45 8.33 -35.77
N VAL A 553 49.71 8.26 -36.84
CA VAL A 553 50.19 7.83 -38.13
C VAL A 553 51.26 8.82 -38.56
N SER A 554 52.51 8.50 -38.28
CA SER A 554 53.63 9.17 -38.93
C SER A 554 53.72 8.58 -40.34
N SER A 555 53.48 9.44 -41.34
CA SER A 555 53.79 9.17 -42.74
C SER A 555 55.26 8.79 -42.87
N VAL A 556 55.54 7.52 -43.11
CA VAL A 556 56.88 7.06 -43.46
C VAL A 556 56.91 6.84 -44.96
N THR A 557 57.66 7.69 -45.60
CA THR A 557 58.13 7.60 -46.99
C THR A 557 58.89 6.26 -47.22
N PRO A 558 58.72 5.58 -48.36
CA PRO A 558 59.43 4.32 -48.61
C PRO A 558 60.86 4.58 -48.98
N ARG A 559 61.81 3.96 -48.33
CA ARG A 559 63.21 3.87 -48.82
C ARG A 559 63.82 2.46 -48.58
N ALA A 560 64.11 1.85 -49.71
CA ALA A 560 65.25 0.96 -50.04
C ALA A 560 65.51 -0.35 -49.26
N GLU A 561 65.53 -1.37 -50.07
CA GLU A 561 66.25 -2.65 -49.99
C GLU A 561 67.28 -2.87 -48.88
N VAL A 562 67.18 -4.01 -48.19
CA VAL A 562 68.30 -4.73 -47.60
C VAL A 562 68.05 -6.25 -47.61
N LYS A 563 69.08 -6.93 -48.03
CA LYS A 563 69.38 -8.32 -48.32
C LYS A 563 68.89 -9.37 -47.29
N VAL A 564 68.63 -10.52 -47.87
CA VAL A 564 68.36 -11.83 -47.27
C VAL A 564 69.56 -12.27 -46.42
N ALA A 565 69.31 -12.79 -45.23
CA ALA A 565 70.10 -13.81 -44.56
C ALA A 565 69.18 -14.81 -43.89
N ASN A 566 69.31 -16.07 -44.31
CA ASN A 566 68.64 -17.24 -43.76
C ASN A 566 68.98 -17.43 -42.27
N ASN A 567 68.03 -17.67 -41.41
CA ASN A 567 68.13 -18.77 -40.46
C ASN A 567 66.73 -19.21 -39.97
N SER A 568 66.54 -20.49 -40.15
CA SER A 568 65.39 -21.28 -39.78
C SER A 568 65.22 -21.35 -38.26
N THR A 569 64.05 -21.02 -37.77
CA THR A 569 63.43 -21.73 -36.62
C THR A 569 61.89 -21.58 -36.65
N VAL A 570 61.25 -22.69 -36.54
CA VAL A 570 59.84 -22.96 -36.62
C VAL A 570 59.08 -22.19 -35.53
N GLN A 571 58.08 -21.39 -35.90
CA GLN A 571 56.96 -21.02 -35.00
C GLN A 571 55.64 -21.20 -35.73
N PRO A 572 54.74 -21.97 -35.17
CA PRO A 572 53.49 -22.23 -35.83
C PRO A 572 52.36 -21.21 -35.38
N GLU A 573 51.52 -20.91 -36.32
CA GLU A 573 50.12 -20.58 -36.15
C GLU A 573 49.63 -19.20 -35.66
N ARG A 574 50.39 -18.12 -35.88
CA ARG A 574 49.81 -16.78 -35.63
C ARG A 574 49.29 -15.99 -36.85
N LYS A 575 49.24 -16.60 -38.04
CA LYS A 575 48.99 -15.86 -39.29
C LYS A 575 47.57 -15.87 -39.80
N ILE A 576 46.64 -16.66 -39.27
CA ILE A 576 45.35 -16.90 -39.91
C ILE A 576 44.26 -15.86 -39.53
N ILE A 577 44.39 -15.18 -38.41
CA ILE A 577 43.30 -14.28 -37.93
C ILE A 577 43.39 -12.85 -38.53
N LYS A 578 44.56 -12.44 -39.07
CA LYS A 578 44.75 -11.09 -39.61
C LYS A 578 44.22 -10.86 -41.05
N GLN A 579 43.74 -11.90 -41.72
CA GLN A 579 43.34 -11.81 -43.14
C GLN A 579 41.89 -12.11 -43.45
N LEU A 580 41.03 -12.25 -42.46
CA LEU A 580 39.60 -12.45 -42.69
C LEU A 580 38.92 -11.13 -43.01
N THR A 581 38.35 -11.04 -44.22
CA THR A 581 37.50 -9.90 -44.63
C THR A 581 36.26 -9.79 -43.75
N PRO A 582 35.61 -8.63 -43.69
CA PRO A 582 34.36 -8.46 -42.95
C PRO A 582 33.28 -9.49 -43.29
N GLU A 583 33.20 -9.90 -44.57
CA GLU A 583 32.27 -10.93 -45.06
C GLU A 583 32.61 -12.34 -44.55
N GLN A 584 33.89 -12.68 -44.42
CA GLN A 584 34.30 -13.96 -43.85
C GLN A 584 34.04 -14.05 -42.35
N ARG A 585 34.08 -12.93 -41.63
CA ARG A 585 33.70 -12.86 -40.20
C ARG A 585 32.22 -13.07 -40.01
N VAL A 586 31.39 -12.52 -40.91
CA VAL A 586 29.93 -12.73 -40.92
C VAL A 586 29.59 -14.20 -41.22
N ARG A 587 30.27 -14.84 -42.17
CA ARG A 587 30.08 -16.27 -42.48
C ARG A 587 30.48 -17.20 -41.32
N LEU A 588 31.51 -16.85 -40.56
CA LEU A 588 31.90 -17.63 -39.38
C LEU A 588 30.85 -17.51 -38.27
N GLY A 589 30.27 -16.32 -38.06
CA GLY A 589 29.17 -16.07 -37.14
C GLY A 589 27.89 -16.82 -37.55
N ALA A 590 27.56 -16.84 -38.86
CA ALA A 590 26.40 -17.57 -39.39
C ALA A 590 26.56 -19.09 -39.27
N ARG A 591 27.76 -19.66 -39.47
CA ARG A 591 28.03 -21.10 -39.26
C ARG A 591 27.90 -21.53 -37.80
N LEU A 592 28.23 -20.66 -36.84
CA LEU A 592 28.02 -20.94 -35.41
C LEU A 592 26.52 -20.91 -35.04
N GLN A 593 25.71 -20.09 -35.72
CA GLN A 593 24.24 -20.09 -35.54
C GLN A 593 23.58 -21.33 -36.15
N ASP A 594 24.04 -21.82 -37.29
CA ASP A 594 23.52 -23.03 -37.93
C ASP A 594 23.88 -24.32 -37.16
N SER A 595 25.05 -24.38 -36.53
CA SER A 595 25.39 -25.53 -35.66
C SER A 595 24.56 -25.61 -34.39
N THR A 596 24.02 -24.48 -33.89
CA THR A 596 23.09 -24.46 -32.77
C THR A 596 21.65 -24.78 -33.19
N ARG A 597 21.26 -24.52 -34.44
CA ARG A 597 19.91 -24.89 -34.94
C ARG A 597 19.77 -26.38 -35.26
N THR A 598 20.81 -27.03 -35.73
CA THR A 598 20.79 -28.48 -36.05
C THR A 598 20.74 -29.39 -34.83
N THR A 599 21.20 -28.92 -33.67
CA THR A 599 21.11 -29.68 -32.43
C THR A 599 19.76 -29.57 -31.73
N SER A 600 18.93 -28.54 -32.04
CA SER A 600 17.61 -28.37 -31.44
C SER A 600 16.45 -29.06 -32.18
N LEU A 601 16.67 -29.47 -33.43
CA LEU A 601 15.68 -30.16 -34.26
C LEU A 601 15.77 -31.71 -34.19
N GLY A 602 16.85 -32.24 -33.60
CA GLY A 602 17.05 -33.69 -33.45
C GLY A 602 16.37 -34.34 -32.24
N SER A 603 15.91 -33.57 -31.28
CA SER A 603 15.35 -34.08 -30.01
C SER A 603 13.80 -34.05 -29.91
N LEU A 604 13.10 -33.65 -30.97
CA LEU A 604 11.62 -33.57 -30.98
C LEU A 604 10.95 -34.68 -31.83
N ARG A 605 11.64 -35.81 -32.08
CA ARG A 605 11.07 -36.95 -32.79
C ARG A 605 11.19 -38.26 -32.03
N GLN A 606 11.00 -38.30 -30.74
CA GLN A 606 10.65 -39.52 -29.98
C GLN A 606 10.17 -39.08 -28.58
N ILE A 607 8.89 -38.84 -28.47
CA ILE A 607 7.95 -39.32 -27.44
C ILE A 607 6.57 -38.89 -27.92
#